data_6eea45378c6316be8332046a7ab0112d
#
_entry.id   6eea45378c6316be8332046a7ab0112d
#
_cell.length_a   1.000
_cell.length_b   1.000
_cell.length_c   1.000
_cell.angle_alpha   90.00
_cell.angle_beta   90.00
_cell.angle_gamma   90.00
#
_symmetry.space_group_name_H-M   'P 1'
#
loop_
_entity.id
_entity.type
_entity.pdbx_description
1 polymer ?
#
loop_
_entity_poly.entity_id
_entity_poly.type
_entity_poly.pdbx_seq_one_letter_code
_entity_poly.pdbx_strand_id
1 'polypeptide(L)'
;MPPMTFGTDTGKNVLVADFLDQVEVELPVLGDHARLTLAQAWNESELAPYLADTDVMILFHDIARISDATLAAAPRLKAIVRAGVGYNNVDIEAAGKRGIVTCNVPDYGSEEVADHSIMFLLALARQLGPCDQSIRDGKWDYKVADAAPRLRGKTIGIVGCGRIGTATALRAKAFGLDVVFYDPYLPDGVDKALGIRRARTLDELLPQCQFLSLHCYLDTDSYHMIDARALAALPRGAYVINTARGPVIKQDDLVEALASGHIAGAGIDVFEREPFDNERLRAMKNVFLTPHSAFYSREGFVELRRKTAEEACRIVLGQPPRNPVNLGYLVEPRTPVTQPRARV
;
A
#
# COMPACT_ATOMS: atom_id res chain seq x y z
N MET A 1 -0.79 16.08 -27.70
CA MET A 1 -2.22 16.42 -27.83
C MET A 1 -2.53 17.57 -26.89
N PRO A 2 -3.52 18.45 -27.16
CA PRO A 2 -3.97 19.41 -26.16
C PRO A 2 -4.47 18.65 -24.92
N PRO A 3 -4.33 19.24 -23.71
CA PRO A 3 -4.78 18.61 -22.49
C PRO A 3 -6.29 18.34 -22.53
N MET A 4 -6.72 17.17 -22.09
CA MET A 4 -8.15 16.89 -21.91
C MET A 4 -8.62 17.60 -20.66
N THR A 5 -9.62 18.50 -20.82
CA THR A 5 -10.17 19.29 -19.72
C THR A 5 -11.67 19.12 -19.62
N PHE A 6 -12.18 19.06 -18.39
CA PHE A 6 -13.59 18.85 -18.05
C PHE A 6 -14.02 19.79 -16.92
N GLY A 7 -15.33 19.95 -16.74
CA GLY A 7 -15.89 20.75 -15.65
C GLY A 7 -15.97 22.25 -15.97
N THR A 8 -16.34 23.03 -14.97
CA THR A 8 -16.59 24.48 -15.09
C THR A 8 -15.31 25.27 -14.85
N ASP A 9 -15.05 26.28 -15.67
CA ASP A 9 -13.94 27.19 -15.41
C ASP A 9 -14.30 28.19 -14.31
N THR A 10 -13.92 27.84 -13.09
CA THR A 10 -14.08 28.69 -11.89
C THR A 10 -12.78 29.44 -11.54
N GLY A 11 -11.76 29.38 -12.39
CA GLY A 11 -10.42 29.89 -12.12
C GLY A 11 -9.61 28.97 -11.18
N LYS A 12 -10.11 27.78 -10.84
CA LYS A 12 -9.45 26.75 -10.02
C LYS A 12 -9.23 25.51 -10.86
N ASN A 13 -8.03 24.93 -10.79
CA ASN A 13 -7.61 23.79 -11.59
C ASN A 13 -7.22 22.60 -10.71
N VAL A 14 -7.81 21.44 -11.00
CA VAL A 14 -7.42 20.17 -10.46
C VAL A 14 -6.74 19.35 -11.55
N LEU A 15 -5.48 18.99 -11.33
CA LEU A 15 -4.70 18.12 -12.21
C LEU A 15 -4.82 16.68 -11.75
N VAL A 16 -5.28 15.79 -12.61
CA VAL A 16 -5.12 14.34 -12.44
C VAL A 16 -3.84 13.96 -13.18
N ALA A 17 -2.82 13.58 -12.43
CA ALA A 17 -1.44 13.52 -12.93
C ALA A 17 -1.18 12.30 -13.81
N ASP A 18 -1.59 11.11 -13.35
CA ASP A 18 -1.25 9.84 -13.99
C ASP A 18 -2.43 9.22 -14.77
N PHE A 19 -2.36 8.02 -15.10
CA PHE A 19 -3.00 7.16 -16.10
C PHE A 19 -4.50 7.36 -16.41
N LEU A 20 -5.27 8.06 -15.59
CA LEU A 20 -6.72 8.22 -15.84
C LEU A 20 -6.99 8.90 -17.19
N ASP A 21 -7.84 8.28 -17.98
CA ASP A 21 -8.30 8.74 -19.28
C ASP A 21 -9.77 9.20 -19.27
N GLN A 22 -10.49 8.97 -18.18
CA GLN A 22 -11.90 9.30 -17.98
C GLN A 22 -12.14 9.85 -16.58
N VAL A 23 -13.13 10.71 -16.43
CA VAL A 23 -13.46 11.45 -15.19
C VAL A 23 -14.91 11.23 -14.72
N GLU A 24 -15.52 10.11 -15.09
CA GLU A 24 -16.92 9.80 -14.76
C GLU A 24 -17.20 9.72 -13.25
N VAL A 25 -16.16 9.45 -12.43
CA VAL A 25 -16.25 9.41 -10.96
C VAL A 25 -15.93 10.77 -10.34
N GLU A 26 -14.93 11.49 -10.88
CA GLU A 26 -14.44 12.77 -10.37
C GLU A 26 -15.37 13.94 -10.77
N LEU A 27 -15.90 13.90 -12.00
CA LEU A 27 -16.67 15.00 -12.58
C LEU A 27 -17.94 15.32 -11.78
N PRO A 28 -18.75 14.35 -11.29
CA PRO A 28 -19.91 14.64 -10.44
C PRO A 28 -19.56 15.32 -9.12
N VAL A 29 -18.33 15.16 -8.64
CA VAL A 29 -17.86 15.73 -7.36
C VAL A 29 -17.21 17.10 -7.54
N LEU A 30 -16.42 17.25 -8.59
CA LEU A 30 -15.53 18.41 -8.80
C LEU A 30 -16.02 19.37 -9.90
N GLY A 31 -16.82 18.87 -10.85
CA GLY A 31 -17.07 19.55 -12.12
C GLY A 31 -17.72 20.94 -12.02
N ASP A 32 -18.52 21.18 -10.97
CA ASP A 32 -19.12 22.50 -10.70
C ASP A 32 -18.20 23.46 -9.95
N HIS A 33 -17.07 22.96 -9.43
CA HIS A 33 -16.19 23.68 -8.52
C HIS A 33 -14.79 23.94 -9.08
N ALA A 34 -14.36 23.18 -10.09
CA ALA A 34 -13.04 23.31 -10.69
C ALA A 34 -13.00 22.76 -12.11
N ARG A 35 -12.05 23.25 -12.88
CA ARG A 35 -11.63 22.62 -14.13
C ARG A 35 -10.73 21.41 -13.80
N LEU A 36 -11.07 20.23 -14.34
CA LEU A 36 -10.27 19.02 -14.23
C LEU A 36 -9.41 18.88 -15.49
N THR A 37 -8.13 18.65 -15.31
CA THR A 37 -7.18 18.41 -16.40
C THR A 37 -6.55 17.03 -16.22
N LEU A 38 -6.56 16.19 -17.27
CA LEU A 38 -5.90 14.91 -17.29
C LEU A 38 -4.55 15.05 -17.97
N ALA A 39 -3.46 14.73 -17.26
CA ALA A 39 -2.12 14.75 -17.84
C ALA A 39 -1.74 13.41 -18.50
N GLN A 40 -2.22 12.28 -17.97
CA GLN A 40 -1.86 10.93 -18.41
C GLN A 40 -0.34 10.73 -18.46
N ALA A 41 0.36 11.24 -17.44
CA ALA A 41 1.80 11.20 -17.33
C ALA A 41 2.28 9.90 -16.66
N TRP A 42 3.45 9.43 -17.07
CA TRP A 42 4.13 8.25 -16.50
C TRP A 42 5.35 8.62 -15.66
N ASN A 43 5.78 9.88 -15.75
CA ASN A 43 6.87 10.42 -14.95
C ASN A 43 6.66 11.91 -14.67
N GLU A 44 7.33 12.43 -13.63
CA GLU A 44 7.13 13.81 -13.19
C GLU A 44 7.52 14.88 -14.23
N SER A 45 8.44 14.58 -15.16
CA SER A 45 8.86 15.56 -16.17
C SER A 45 7.75 15.86 -17.20
N GLU A 46 6.83 14.93 -17.42
CA GLU A 46 5.69 15.10 -18.32
C GLU A 46 4.62 16.02 -17.73
N LEU A 47 4.68 16.31 -16.43
CA LEU A 47 3.76 17.22 -15.76
C LEU A 47 4.07 18.71 -16.04
N ALA A 48 5.26 19.04 -16.52
CA ALA A 48 5.73 20.41 -16.68
C ALA A 48 4.73 21.36 -17.37
N PRO A 49 3.99 20.96 -18.43
CA PRO A 49 3.03 21.84 -19.11
C PRO A 49 1.82 22.23 -18.26
N TYR A 50 1.54 21.50 -17.17
CA TYR A 50 0.32 21.65 -16.37
C TYR A 50 0.57 22.35 -15.01
N LEU A 51 1.81 22.36 -14.52
CA LEU A 51 2.13 22.73 -13.13
C LEU A 51 1.82 24.18 -12.80
N ALA A 52 2.05 25.11 -13.75
CA ALA A 52 1.92 26.55 -13.49
C ALA A 52 0.51 26.96 -13.04
N ASP A 53 -0.52 26.31 -13.56
CA ASP A 53 -1.93 26.64 -13.30
C ASP A 53 -2.63 25.67 -12.35
N THR A 54 -1.93 24.69 -11.79
CA THR A 54 -2.51 23.66 -10.93
C THR A 54 -2.70 24.17 -9.50
N ASP A 55 -3.93 24.12 -8.98
CA ASP A 55 -4.26 24.43 -7.58
C ASP A 55 -4.23 23.17 -6.68
N VAL A 56 -4.71 22.04 -7.20
CA VAL A 56 -4.70 20.74 -6.50
C VAL A 56 -4.25 19.65 -7.47
N MET A 57 -3.36 18.77 -7.04
CA MET A 57 -2.93 17.61 -7.82
C MET A 57 -3.54 16.34 -7.22
N ILE A 58 -4.20 15.53 -8.03
CA ILE A 58 -4.56 14.14 -7.75
C ILE A 58 -3.46 13.27 -8.33
N LEU A 59 -2.89 12.39 -7.50
CA LEU A 59 -1.76 11.55 -7.86
C LEU A 59 -2.01 10.11 -7.44
N PHE A 60 -1.94 9.16 -8.37
CA PHE A 60 -1.97 7.72 -8.09
C PHE A 60 -0.55 7.18 -7.85
N HIS A 61 -0.23 5.96 -8.29
CA HIS A 61 1.05 5.32 -7.98
C HIS A 61 1.99 5.17 -9.19
N ASP A 62 1.51 5.48 -10.40
CA ASP A 62 2.27 5.23 -11.63
C ASP A 62 3.45 6.19 -11.79
N ILE A 63 3.31 7.43 -11.31
CA ILE A 63 4.45 8.35 -11.21
C ILE A 63 5.25 8.00 -9.96
N ALA A 64 6.44 7.47 -10.18
CA ALA A 64 7.30 6.93 -9.12
C ALA A 64 7.73 7.97 -8.07
N ARG A 65 7.80 9.25 -8.45
CA ARG A 65 8.21 10.33 -7.54
C ARG A 65 7.68 11.68 -8.01
N ILE A 66 7.23 12.48 -7.05
CA ILE A 66 7.06 13.94 -7.16
C ILE A 66 8.14 14.60 -6.28
N SER A 67 9.13 15.17 -6.94
CA SER A 67 10.31 15.75 -6.29
C SER A 67 10.13 17.23 -5.92
N ASP A 68 11.09 17.77 -5.14
CA ASP A 68 11.15 19.19 -4.83
C ASP A 68 11.19 20.09 -6.08
N ALA A 69 11.86 19.64 -7.15
CA ALA A 69 11.92 20.37 -8.42
C ALA A 69 10.54 20.52 -9.07
N THR A 70 9.76 19.45 -9.11
CA THR A 70 8.38 19.45 -9.61
C THR A 70 7.48 20.36 -8.77
N LEU A 71 7.61 20.30 -7.44
CA LEU A 71 6.85 21.14 -6.51
C LEU A 71 7.21 22.62 -6.66
N ALA A 72 8.49 22.95 -6.93
CA ALA A 72 8.95 24.31 -7.19
C ALA A 72 8.33 24.91 -8.48
N ALA A 73 8.06 24.09 -9.48
CA ALA A 73 7.46 24.50 -10.75
C ALA A 73 5.95 24.70 -10.66
N ALA A 74 5.32 24.42 -9.51
CA ALA A 74 3.87 24.54 -9.29
C ALA A 74 3.53 25.67 -8.29
N PRO A 75 3.62 26.96 -8.68
CA PRO A 75 3.49 28.10 -7.78
C PRO A 75 2.11 28.24 -7.13
N ARG A 76 1.06 27.75 -7.81
CA ARG A 76 -0.33 27.81 -7.33
C ARG A 76 -0.74 26.57 -6.51
N LEU A 77 0.06 25.50 -6.53
CA LEU A 77 -0.28 24.23 -5.89
C LEU A 77 -0.47 24.40 -4.39
N LYS A 78 -1.66 24.06 -3.90
CA LYS A 78 -2.05 24.13 -2.47
C LYS A 78 -1.96 22.78 -1.80
N ALA A 79 -2.29 21.73 -2.55
CA ALA A 79 -2.28 20.38 -2.02
C ALA A 79 -2.05 19.31 -3.10
N ILE A 80 -1.54 18.17 -2.64
CA ILE A 80 -1.51 16.91 -3.38
C ILE A 80 -2.43 15.94 -2.66
N VAL A 81 -3.41 15.37 -3.37
CA VAL A 81 -4.24 14.27 -2.88
C VAL A 81 -3.73 12.99 -3.51
N ARG A 82 -2.96 12.23 -2.73
CA ARG A 82 -2.47 10.91 -3.16
C ARG A 82 -3.61 9.89 -3.07
N ALA A 83 -4.07 9.40 -4.20
CA ALA A 83 -5.09 8.37 -4.33
C ALA A 83 -4.54 7.02 -3.87
N GLY A 84 -4.71 6.72 -2.59
CA GLY A 84 -4.25 5.49 -1.95
C GLY A 84 -3.78 5.69 -0.51
N VAL A 85 -3.45 4.58 0.14
CA VAL A 85 -2.99 4.57 1.54
C VAL A 85 -1.56 5.10 1.66
N GLY A 86 -0.63 4.55 0.86
CA GLY A 86 0.78 4.95 0.86
C GLY A 86 1.01 6.23 0.05
N TYR A 87 2.02 6.98 0.42
CA TYR A 87 2.37 8.29 -0.18
C TYR A 87 3.90 8.45 -0.39
N ASN A 88 4.60 7.34 -0.49
CA ASN A 88 6.06 7.30 -0.63
C ASN A 88 6.56 7.94 -1.94
N ASN A 89 5.69 8.09 -2.94
CA ASN A 89 6.00 8.74 -4.20
C ASN A 89 5.85 10.28 -4.16
N VAL A 90 5.62 10.87 -2.99
CA VAL A 90 5.62 12.34 -2.80
C VAL A 90 6.72 12.72 -1.81
N ASP A 91 7.53 13.70 -2.17
CA ASP A 91 8.46 14.34 -1.25
C ASP A 91 7.67 15.24 -0.27
N ILE A 92 7.14 14.61 0.79
CA ILE A 92 6.24 15.26 1.75
C ILE A 92 6.92 16.34 2.59
N GLU A 93 8.22 16.25 2.79
CA GLU A 93 9.00 17.26 3.49
C GLU A 93 9.17 18.51 2.61
N ALA A 94 9.58 18.33 1.35
CA ALA A 94 9.68 19.43 0.39
C ALA A 94 8.33 20.10 0.15
N ALA A 95 7.24 19.30 0.04
CA ALA A 95 5.88 19.82 -0.07
C ALA A 95 5.52 20.70 1.14
N GLY A 96 5.76 20.20 2.36
CA GLY A 96 5.47 20.91 3.60
C GLY A 96 6.23 22.23 3.73
N LYS A 97 7.53 22.24 3.42
CA LYS A 97 8.36 23.45 3.40
C LYS A 97 7.86 24.52 2.42
N ARG A 98 7.14 24.10 1.37
CA ARG A 98 6.50 24.99 0.39
C ARG A 98 5.06 25.36 0.75
N GLY A 99 4.56 24.95 1.90
CA GLY A 99 3.17 25.16 2.34
C GLY A 99 2.15 24.31 1.60
N ILE A 100 2.60 23.27 0.86
CA ILE A 100 1.75 22.36 0.11
C ILE A 100 1.35 21.20 1.03
N VAL A 101 0.04 21.04 1.24
CA VAL A 101 -0.48 19.93 2.05
C VAL A 101 -0.51 18.65 1.22
N THR A 102 0.01 17.56 1.76
CA THR A 102 -0.15 16.23 1.16
C THR A 102 -1.19 15.45 1.95
N CYS A 103 -2.18 14.89 1.25
CA CYS A 103 -3.25 14.07 1.81
C CYS A 103 -3.23 12.67 1.21
N ASN A 104 -3.77 11.69 1.93
CA ASN A 104 -3.99 10.35 1.40
C ASN A 104 -5.47 9.91 1.56
N VAL A 105 -5.79 8.74 1.00
CA VAL A 105 -7.09 8.06 1.17
C VAL A 105 -6.85 6.74 1.90
N PRO A 106 -6.98 6.71 3.23
CA PRO A 106 -6.45 5.60 4.03
C PRO A 106 -7.37 4.39 4.20
N ASP A 107 -8.62 4.41 3.72
CA ASP A 107 -9.67 3.48 4.13
C ASP A 107 -10.47 2.84 2.99
N TYR A 108 -10.07 2.99 1.74
CA TYR A 108 -10.80 2.46 0.59
C TYR A 108 -10.53 0.98 0.30
N GLY A 109 -9.30 0.50 0.52
CA GLY A 109 -8.83 -0.82 0.11
C GLY A 109 -8.42 -1.71 1.30
N SER A 110 -8.94 -1.46 2.50
CA SER A 110 -8.54 -2.22 3.69
C SER A 110 -9.00 -3.67 3.64
N GLU A 111 -10.16 -3.93 3.06
CA GLU A 111 -10.71 -5.27 2.91
C GLU A 111 -10.03 -6.03 1.79
N GLU A 112 -9.85 -5.38 0.63
CA GLU A 112 -9.20 -5.96 -0.55
C GLU A 112 -7.77 -6.44 -0.22
N VAL A 113 -6.97 -5.60 0.41
CA VAL A 113 -5.59 -5.98 0.79
C VAL A 113 -5.58 -7.09 1.83
N ALA A 114 -6.50 -7.07 2.79
CA ALA A 114 -6.62 -8.16 3.77
C ALA A 114 -7.05 -9.47 3.12
N ASP A 115 -8.02 -9.44 2.20
CA ASP A 115 -8.48 -10.60 1.44
C ASP A 115 -7.35 -11.16 0.56
N HIS A 116 -6.59 -10.29 -0.10
CA HIS A 116 -5.45 -10.67 -0.92
C HIS A 116 -4.34 -11.35 -0.10
N SER A 117 -4.06 -10.82 1.09
CA SER A 117 -3.09 -11.41 2.02
C SER A 117 -3.52 -12.81 2.48
N ILE A 118 -4.80 -12.98 2.78
CA ILE A 118 -5.37 -14.30 3.15
C ILE A 118 -5.41 -15.24 1.94
N MET A 119 -5.68 -14.74 0.75
CA MET A 119 -5.60 -15.52 -0.49
C MET A 119 -4.19 -16.10 -0.65
N PHE A 120 -3.13 -15.29 -0.51
CA PHE A 120 -1.74 -15.77 -0.55
C PHE A 120 -1.47 -16.83 0.53
N LEU A 121 -1.90 -16.56 1.76
CA LEU A 121 -1.75 -17.52 2.86
C LEU A 121 -2.39 -18.85 2.51
N LEU A 122 -3.63 -18.85 2.05
CA LEU A 122 -4.36 -20.07 1.72
C LEU A 122 -3.75 -20.79 0.50
N ALA A 123 -3.38 -20.05 -0.55
CA ALA A 123 -2.77 -20.60 -1.75
C ALA A 123 -1.43 -21.31 -1.43
N LEU A 124 -0.60 -20.68 -0.61
CA LEU A 124 0.67 -21.26 -0.15
C LEU A 124 0.44 -22.47 0.76
N ALA A 125 -0.37 -22.33 1.80
CA ALA A 125 -0.62 -23.37 2.77
C ALA A 125 -1.33 -24.60 2.15
N ARG A 126 -2.15 -24.42 1.13
CA ARG A 126 -2.87 -25.50 0.45
C ARG A 126 -2.14 -26.03 -0.78
N GLN A 127 -0.93 -25.54 -1.07
CA GLN A 127 -0.13 -25.94 -2.22
C GLN A 127 -0.91 -25.80 -3.55
N LEU A 128 -1.67 -24.69 -3.67
CA LEU A 128 -2.58 -24.48 -4.81
C LEU A 128 -1.84 -24.50 -6.15
N GLY A 129 -0.69 -23.82 -6.26
CA GLY A 129 0.09 -23.75 -7.49
C GLY A 129 0.55 -25.14 -7.97
N PRO A 130 1.27 -25.92 -7.16
CA PRO A 130 1.65 -27.30 -7.51
C PRO A 130 0.48 -28.20 -7.86
N CYS A 131 -0.64 -28.11 -7.13
CA CYS A 131 -1.83 -28.93 -7.39
C CYS A 131 -2.47 -28.59 -8.74
N ASP A 132 -2.66 -27.28 -9.04
CA ASP A 132 -3.22 -26.83 -10.33
C ASP A 132 -2.32 -27.25 -11.49
N GLN A 133 -1.01 -27.04 -11.35
CA GLN A 133 -0.05 -27.43 -12.38
C GLN A 133 -0.06 -28.95 -12.63
N SER A 134 -0.14 -29.75 -11.58
CA SER A 134 -0.19 -31.23 -11.70
C SER A 134 -1.38 -31.68 -12.56
N ILE A 135 -2.57 -31.10 -12.33
CA ILE A 135 -3.76 -31.41 -13.12
C ILE A 135 -3.62 -30.94 -14.57
N ARG A 136 -3.05 -29.75 -14.81
CA ARG A 136 -2.80 -29.25 -16.17
C ARG A 136 -1.80 -30.11 -16.94
N ASP A 137 -0.84 -30.73 -16.22
CA ASP A 137 0.12 -31.70 -16.76
C ASP A 137 -0.50 -33.10 -16.96
N GLY A 138 -1.79 -33.29 -16.73
CA GLY A 138 -2.49 -34.57 -16.87
C GLY A 138 -2.21 -35.56 -15.73
N LYS A 139 -1.67 -35.12 -14.59
CA LYS A 139 -1.35 -35.96 -13.45
C LYS A 139 -2.44 -35.88 -12.38
N TRP A 140 -2.92 -37.05 -11.93
CA TRP A 140 -3.92 -37.16 -10.86
C TRP A 140 -3.27 -37.76 -9.60
N ASP A 141 -2.62 -36.89 -8.81
CA ASP A 141 -1.91 -37.31 -7.59
C ASP A 141 -2.05 -36.25 -6.49
N TYR A 142 -2.80 -36.58 -5.42
CA TYR A 142 -2.98 -35.71 -4.26
C TYR A 142 -1.70 -35.51 -3.43
N LYS A 143 -0.70 -36.39 -3.57
CA LYS A 143 0.58 -36.30 -2.85
C LYS A 143 1.41 -35.08 -3.26
N VAL A 144 1.05 -34.42 -4.36
CA VAL A 144 1.63 -33.11 -4.70
C VAL A 144 1.43 -32.09 -3.58
N ALA A 145 0.37 -32.25 -2.78
CA ALA A 145 0.10 -31.40 -1.61
C ALA A 145 0.68 -31.94 -0.29
N ASP A 146 1.64 -32.88 -0.29
CA ASP A 146 2.15 -33.54 0.90
C ASP A 146 2.76 -32.55 1.93
N ALA A 147 3.30 -31.43 1.46
CA ALA A 147 3.83 -30.37 2.32
C ALA A 147 2.76 -29.43 2.92
N ALA A 148 1.46 -29.63 2.61
CA ALA A 148 0.39 -28.73 3.04
C ALA A 148 0.14 -28.81 4.56
N PRO A 149 0.38 -27.72 5.34
CA PRO A 149 0.13 -27.74 6.78
C PRO A 149 -1.35 -27.62 7.09
N ARG A 150 -1.76 -28.11 8.27
CA ARG A 150 -3.03 -27.73 8.87
C ARG A 150 -2.90 -26.31 9.44
N LEU A 151 -3.82 -25.41 9.14
CA LEU A 151 -3.78 -24.02 9.62
C LEU A 151 -4.11 -23.89 11.11
N ARG A 152 -5.13 -24.61 11.60
CA ARG A 152 -5.58 -24.53 12.99
C ARG A 152 -4.42 -24.79 13.96
N GLY A 153 -4.20 -23.85 14.88
CA GLY A 153 -3.14 -23.89 15.89
C GLY A 153 -1.75 -23.53 15.35
N LYS A 154 -1.62 -23.11 14.09
CA LYS A 154 -0.40 -22.48 13.58
C LYS A 154 -0.42 -20.98 13.89
N THR A 155 0.74 -20.38 14.09
CA THR A 155 0.86 -18.97 14.40
C THR A 155 1.07 -18.15 13.12
N ILE A 156 0.29 -17.07 12.99
CA ILE A 156 0.56 -16.00 12.04
C ILE A 156 1.07 -14.76 12.78
N GLY A 157 2.20 -14.22 12.35
CA GLY A 157 2.73 -12.94 12.76
C GLY A 157 2.22 -11.82 11.84
N ILE A 158 1.67 -10.78 12.41
CA ILE A 158 1.23 -9.57 11.71
C ILE A 158 2.19 -8.44 12.07
N VAL A 159 2.93 -7.92 11.10
CA VAL A 159 3.79 -6.74 11.28
C VAL A 159 3.05 -5.51 10.82
N GLY A 160 2.71 -4.61 11.75
CA GLY A 160 1.80 -3.49 11.53
C GLY A 160 0.34 -3.91 11.68
N CYS A 161 -0.29 -3.57 12.81
CA CYS A 161 -1.69 -3.93 13.12
C CYS A 161 -2.63 -2.70 13.01
N GLY A 162 -2.42 -1.90 11.96
CA GLY A 162 -3.30 -0.80 11.56
C GLY A 162 -4.62 -1.33 10.95
N ARG A 163 -5.25 -0.55 10.07
CA ARG A 163 -6.53 -0.94 9.42
C ARG A 163 -6.43 -2.28 8.70
N ILE A 164 -5.46 -2.43 7.80
CA ILE A 164 -5.27 -3.64 6.99
C ILE A 164 -4.81 -4.81 7.86
N GLY A 165 -3.78 -4.60 8.70
CA GLY A 165 -3.26 -5.68 9.56
C GLY A 165 -4.31 -6.21 10.53
N THR A 166 -5.17 -5.35 11.08
CA THR A 166 -6.33 -5.76 11.90
C THR A 166 -7.33 -6.58 11.09
N ALA A 167 -7.68 -6.12 9.88
CA ALA A 167 -8.62 -6.85 9.01
C ALA A 167 -8.07 -8.23 8.63
N THR A 168 -6.76 -8.32 8.33
CA THR A 168 -6.06 -9.59 8.06
C THR A 168 -6.03 -10.49 9.29
N ALA A 169 -5.72 -9.94 10.47
CA ALA A 169 -5.68 -10.66 11.74
C ALA A 169 -7.03 -11.33 12.08
N LEU A 170 -8.13 -10.59 11.91
CA LEU A 170 -9.49 -11.10 12.16
C LEU A 170 -9.86 -12.23 11.20
N ARG A 171 -9.50 -12.12 9.91
CA ARG A 171 -9.69 -13.17 8.92
C ARG A 171 -8.86 -14.41 9.24
N ALA A 172 -7.59 -14.23 9.57
CA ALA A 172 -6.70 -15.33 9.96
C ALA A 172 -7.22 -16.09 11.21
N LYS A 173 -7.74 -15.34 12.20
CA LYS A 173 -8.39 -15.91 13.38
C LYS A 173 -9.59 -16.78 13.02
N ALA A 174 -10.40 -16.39 12.03
CA ALA A 174 -11.54 -17.18 11.57
C ALA A 174 -11.12 -18.53 10.94
N PHE A 175 -9.93 -18.63 10.38
CA PHE A 175 -9.32 -19.88 9.91
C PHE A 175 -8.70 -20.73 11.03
N GLY A 176 -8.76 -20.26 12.28
CA GLY A 176 -8.24 -20.97 13.45
C GLY A 176 -6.74 -20.85 13.65
N LEU A 177 -6.12 -19.83 13.07
CA LEU A 177 -4.73 -19.48 13.34
C LEU A 177 -4.62 -18.75 14.69
N ASP A 178 -3.51 -18.97 15.39
CA ASP A 178 -3.09 -18.16 16.53
C ASP A 178 -2.44 -16.89 16.00
N VAL A 179 -3.05 -15.73 16.29
CA VAL A 179 -2.59 -14.45 15.77
C VAL A 179 -1.73 -13.73 16.79
N VAL A 180 -0.53 -13.31 16.38
CA VAL A 180 0.37 -12.44 17.13
C VAL A 180 0.73 -11.25 16.27
N PHE A 181 0.69 -10.03 16.81
CA PHE A 181 1.12 -8.86 16.06
C PHE A 181 2.29 -8.14 16.71
N TYR A 182 3.07 -7.46 15.90
CA TYR A 182 4.06 -6.46 16.28
C TYR A 182 3.69 -5.12 15.65
N ASP A 183 3.49 -4.12 16.47
CA ASP A 183 3.28 -2.73 16.07
C ASP A 183 3.72 -1.82 17.23
N PRO A 184 4.85 -1.10 17.09
CA PRO A 184 5.38 -0.25 18.16
C PRO A 184 4.56 1.02 18.41
N TYR A 185 3.72 1.41 17.44
CA TYR A 185 3.00 2.70 17.48
C TYR A 185 1.59 2.57 18.09
N LEU A 186 1.06 1.35 18.24
CA LEU A 186 -0.26 1.15 18.83
C LEU A 186 -0.23 1.24 20.35
N PRO A 187 -1.25 1.85 20.97
CA PRO A 187 -1.35 1.94 22.42
C PRO A 187 -1.55 0.56 23.07
N ASP A 188 -1.28 0.48 24.36
CA ASP A 188 -1.57 -0.72 25.16
C ASP A 188 -3.09 -0.99 25.21
N GLY A 189 -3.44 -2.27 25.24
CA GLY A 189 -4.83 -2.72 25.28
C GLY A 189 -5.45 -3.07 23.93
N VAL A 190 -4.82 -2.74 22.81
CA VAL A 190 -5.29 -3.15 21.47
C VAL A 190 -5.34 -4.67 21.33
N ASP A 191 -4.34 -5.36 21.86
CA ASP A 191 -4.30 -6.82 21.94
C ASP A 191 -5.52 -7.43 22.64
N LYS A 192 -5.91 -6.83 23.76
CA LYS A 192 -7.10 -7.23 24.53
C LYS A 192 -8.38 -6.94 23.76
N ALA A 193 -8.49 -5.76 23.14
CA ALA A 193 -9.67 -5.37 22.36
C ALA A 193 -9.90 -6.29 21.16
N LEU A 194 -8.82 -6.72 20.49
CA LEU A 194 -8.90 -7.61 19.33
C LEU A 194 -8.92 -9.11 19.73
N GLY A 195 -8.58 -9.44 20.98
CA GLY A 195 -8.47 -10.81 21.44
C GLY A 195 -7.39 -11.59 20.67
N ILE A 196 -6.23 -10.95 20.44
CA ILE A 196 -5.04 -11.53 19.81
C ILE A 196 -3.80 -11.18 20.65
N ARG A 197 -2.70 -11.90 20.46
CA ARG A 197 -1.46 -11.68 21.22
C ARG A 197 -0.64 -10.53 20.61
N ARG A 198 0.13 -9.83 21.46
CA ARG A 198 1.09 -8.80 21.03
C ARG A 198 2.51 -9.22 21.37
N ALA A 199 3.41 -9.19 20.42
CA ALA A 199 4.85 -9.16 20.61
C ALA A 199 5.32 -7.71 20.76
N ARG A 200 6.27 -7.47 21.68
CA ARG A 200 6.79 -6.10 21.90
C ARG A 200 7.94 -5.75 20.98
N THR A 201 8.61 -6.77 20.45
CA THR A 201 9.70 -6.63 19.49
C THR A 201 9.51 -7.58 18.32
N LEU A 202 10.19 -7.28 17.21
CA LEU A 202 10.23 -8.18 16.06
C LEU A 202 10.91 -9.51 16.43
N ASP A 203 11.96 -9.46 17.26
CA ASP A 203 12.69 -10.66 17.73
C ASP A 203 11.81 -11.59 18.61
N GLU A 204 10.82 -11.03 19.31
CA GLU A 204 9.80 -11.85 20.00
C GLU A 204 8.78 -12.47 19.04
N LEU A 205 8.45 -11.75 17.95
CA LEU A 205 7.45 -12.20 16.98
C LEU A 205 7.95 -13.35 16.13
N LEU A 206 9.10 -13.17 15.47
CA LEU A 206 9.55 -14.02 14.37
C LEU A 206 9.69 -15.50 14.72
N PRO A 207 10.30 -15.91 15.87
CA PRO A 207 10.55 -17.33 16.15
C PRO A 207 9.30 -18.19 16.30
N GLN A 208 8.13 -17.57 16.51
CA GLN A 208 6.88 -18.31 16.71
C GLN A 208 6.00 -18.38 15.44
N CYS A 209 6.38 -17.68 14.35
CA CYS A 209 5.52 -17.50 13.18
C CYS A 209 5.75 -18.57 12.11
N GLN A 210 4.75 -19.41 11.84
CA GLN A 210 4.72 -20.25 10.63
C GLN A 210 4.31 -19.44 9.40
N PHE A 211 3.59 -18.33 9.60
CA PHE A 211 3.24 -17.37 8.57
C PHE A 211 3.59 -15.97 9.06
N LEU A 212 4.22 -15.17 8.22
CA LEU A 212 4.53 -13.77 8.48
C LEU A 212 3.82 -12.92 7.44
N SER A 213 3.01 -11.95 7.86
CA SER A 213 2.29 -11.03 6.97
C SER A 213 2.60 -9.59 7.32
N LEU A 214 3.02 -8.81 6.30
CA LEU A 214 3.51 -7.45 6.47
C LEU A 214 2.44 -6.43 6.07
N HIS A 215 2.16 -5.47 6.96
CA HIS A 215 1.15 -4.41 6.81
C HIS A 215 1.62 -3.08 7.38
N CYS A 216 2.92 -2.93 7.60
CA CYS A 216 3.54 -1.70 8.12
C CYS A 216 3.76 -0.66 7.01
N TYR A 217 3.92 0.60 7.40
CA TYR A 217 4.40 1.65 6.50
C TYR A 217 5.86 1.39 6.11
N LEU A 218 6.28 2.03 5.01
CA LEU A 218 7.68 2.12 4.66
C LEU A 218 8.24 3.46 5.17
N ASP A 219 9.14 3.37 6.11
CA ASP A 219 9.92 4.47 6.68
C ASP A 219 11.38 4.01 6.95
N THR A 220 12.17 4.83 7.63
CA THR A 220 13.55 4.48 7.97
C THR A 220 13.67 3.25 8.87
N ASP A 221 12.70 3.01 9.75
CA ASP A 221 12.74 1.92 10.72
C ASP A 221 12.28 0.60 10.09
N SER A 222 11.39 0.67 9.10
CA SER A 222 10.85 -0.50 8.41
C SER A 222 11.59 -0.85 7.11
N TYR A 223 12.48 0.04 6.63
CA TYR A 223 13.31 -0.23 5.45
C TYR A 223 14.24 -1.41 5.70
N HIS A 224 14.11 -2.48 4.88
CA HIS A 224 14.84 -3.74 5.03
C HIS A 224 14.73 -4.37 6.43
N MET A 225 13.64 -4.09 7.15
CA MET A 225 13.38 -4.67 8.47
C MET A 225 13.35 -6.20 8.42
N ILE A 226 12.93 -6.77 7.30
CA ILE A 226 12.95 -8.21 7.03
C ILE A 226 14.15 -8.51 6.13
N ASP A 227 15.31 -8.60 6.74
CA ASP A 227 16.60 -8.96 6.16
C ASP A 227 16.93 -10.46 6.37
N ALA A 228 18.15 -10.88 6.02
CA ALA A 228 18.61 -12.26 6.20
C ALA A 228 18.52 -12.73 7.67
N ARG A 229 18.79 -11.85 8.65
CA ARG A 229 18.71 -12.17 10.08
C ARG A 229 17.26 -12.41 10.49
N ALA A 230 16.37 -11.51 10.08
CA ALA A 230 14.93 -11.63 10.37
C ALA A 230 14.34 -12.88 9.71
N LEU A 231 14.68 -13.16 8.45
CA LEU A 231 14.25 -14.38 7.75
C LEU A 231 14.77 -15.66 8.43
N ALA A 232 16.04 -15.67 8.88
CA ALA A 232 16.63 -16.80 9.59
C ALA A 232 16.01 -17.04 10.98
N ALA A 233 15.43 -15.99 11.62
CA ALA A 233 14.74 -16.11 12.90
C ALA A 233 13.36 -16.78 12.78
N LEU A 234 12.77 -16.83 11.58
CA LEU A 234 11.54 -17.58 11.34
C LEU A 234 11.79 -19.10 11.45
N PRO A 235 10.82 -19.90 11.89
CA PRO A 235 10.93 -21.36 11.84
C PRO A 235 11.18 -21.84 10.41
N ARG A 236 12.05 -22.83 10.24
CA ARG A 236 12.23 -23.46 8.93
C ARG A 236 10.91 -23.96 8.37
N GLY A 237 10.64 -23.66 7.11
CA GLY A 237 9.37 -23.96 6.46
C GLY A 237 8.29 -22.90 6.66
N ALA A 238 8.63 -21.74 7.19
CA ALA A 238 7.72 -20.61 7.29
C ALA A 238 7.36 -20.01 5.92
N TYR A 239 6.26 -19.27 5.88
CA TYR A 239 5.77 -18.56 4.71
C TYR A 239 5.77 -17.05 4.96
N VAL A 240 6.09 -16.26 3.94
CA VAL A 240 6.16 -14.80 4.02
C VAL A 240 5.18 -14.17 3.03
N ILE A 241 4.41 -13.18 3.51
CA ILE A 241 3.41 -12.46 2.71
C ILE A 241 3.71 -10.97 2.80
N ASN A 242 3.87 -10.32 1.64
CA ASN A 242 4.09 -8.89 1.57
C ASN A 242 3.09 -8.23 0.62
N THR A 243 2.12 -7.54 1.20
CA THR A 243 1.16 -6.65 0.54
C THR A 243 1.29 -5.21 1.05
N ALA A 244 2.41 -4.90 1.74
CA ALA A 244 2.68 -3.58 2.31
C ALA A 244 3.50 -2.71 1.36
N ARG A 245 4.83 -2.83 1.39
CA ARG A 245 5.79 -2.18 0.48
C ARG A 245 6.97 -3.11 0.23
N GLY A 246 7.47 -3.13 -1.02
CA GLY A 246 8.60 -3.97 -1.41
C GLY A 246 9.83 -3.82 -0.53
N PRO A 247 10.34 -2.59 -0.32
CA PRO A 247 11.56 -2.36 0.47
C PRO A 247 11.45 -2.66 1.97
N VAL A 248 10.31 -3.11 2.50
CA VAL A 248 10.22 -3.67 3.86
C VAL A 248 10.98 -4.99 3.97
N ILE A 249 11.02 -5.76 2.87
CA ILE A 249 11.85 -6.96 2.75
C ILE A 249 13.08 -6.62 1.92
N LYS A 250 14.25 -7.05 2.37
CA LYS A 250 15.43 -7.07 1.51
C LYS A 250 15.30 -8.23 0.52
N GLN A 251 14.97 -7.89 -0.73
CA GLN A 251 14.50 -8.85 -1.74
C GLN A 251 15.53 -9.94 -2.03
N ASP A 252 16.82 -9.61 -2.11
CA ASP A 252 17.87 -10.60 -2.35
C ASP A 252 17.98 -11.62 -1.20
N ASP A 253 17.81 -11.17 0.05
CA ASP A 253 17.84 -12.05 1.21
C ASP A 253 16.63 -13.00 1.22
N LEU A 254 15.46 -12.54 0.78
CA LEU A 254 14.28 -13.39 0.60
C LEU A 254 14.52 -14.44 -0.48
N VAL A 255 15.13 -14.06 -1.61
CA VAL A 255 15.48 -14.99 -2.70
C VAL A 255 16.38 -16.11 -2.20
N GLU A 256 17.42 -15.80 -1.41
CA GLU A 256 18.31 -16.80 -0.81
C GLU A 256 17.59 -17.70 0.21
N ALA A 257 16.73 -17.12 1.05
CA ALA A 257 15.95 -17.89 2.03
C ALA A 257 14.96 -18.87 1.37
N LEU A 258 14.34 -18.46 0.26
CA LEU A 258 13.47 -19.30 -0.57
C LEU A 258 14.26 -20.41 -1.29
N ALA A 259 15.41 -20.07 -1.87
CA ALA A 259 16.27 -21.01 -2.60
C ALA A 259 16.84 -22.11 -1.67
N SER A 260 17.19 -21.76 -0.42
CA SER A 260 17.65 -22.72 0.59
C SER A 260 16.54 -23.58 1.18
N GLY A 261 15.27 -23.26 0.90
CA GLY A 261 14.10 -23.89 1.50
C GLY A 261 13.97 -23.60 3.01
N HIS A 262 14.64 -22.56 3.53
CA HIS A 262 14.38 -22.07 4.88
C HIS A 262 13.00 -21.43 4.95
N ILE A 263 12.67 -20.57 3.97
CA ILE A 263 11.31 -20.10 3.71
C ILE A 263 10.68 -21.03 2.67
N ALA A 264 9.56 -21.65 3.02
CA ALA A 264 8.89 -22.63 2.17
C ALA A 264 8.21 -21.98 0.95
N GLY A 265 7.77 -20.74 1.07
CA GLY A 265 7.15 -20.00 -0.02
C GLY A 265 6.79 -18.58 0.38
N ALA A 266 6.48 -17.75 -0.62
CA ALA A 266 6.11 -16.37 -0.40
C ALA A 266 4.94 -15.93 -1.31
N GLY A 267 4.14 -14.97 -0.81
CA GLY A 267 3.13 -14.23 -1.56
C GLY A 267 3.52 -12.76 -1.60
N ILE A 268 3.86 -12.24 -2.78
CA ILE A 268 4.46 -10.92 -2.95
C ILE A 268 3.65 -10.12 -3.95
N ASP A 269 3.05 -9.04 -3.49
CA ASP A 269 2.30 -8.10 -4.32
C ASP A 269 3.12 -6.84 -4.66
N VAL A 270 4.15 -6.55 -3.86
CA VAL A 270 4.96 -5.32 -3.94
C VAL A 270 6.45 -5.64 -3.95
N PHE A 271 7.24 -4.87 -4.69
CA PHE A 271 8.65 -5.16 -4.97
C PHE A 271 9.55 -3.97 -4.61
N GLU A 272 10.85 -4.23 -4.37
CA GLU A 272 11.83 -3.15 -4.12
C GLU A 272 11.92 -2.18 -5.30
N ARG A 273 11.77 -2.72 -6.51
CA ARG A 273 11.65 -1.96 -7.74
C ARG A 273 10.38 -2.32 -8.47
N GLU A 274 9.61 -1.32 -8.83
CA GLU A 274 8.40 -1.43 -9.64
C GLU A 274 8.53 -0.53 -10.88
N PRO A 275 8.27 -1.03 -12.11
CA PRO A 275 7.83 -2.40 -12.44
C PRO A 275 8.86 -3.47 -12.09
N PHE A 276 8.35 -4.68 -11.75
CA PHE A 276 9.14 -5.82 -11.26
C PHE A 276 10.09 -6.39 -12.32
N ASP A 277 11.38 -6.57 -11.97
CA ASP A 277 12.43 -7.02 -12.88
C ASP A 277 13.34 -8.15 -12.36
N ASN A 278 13.03 -8.79 -11.22
CA ASN A 278 13.86 -9.86 -10.65
C ASN A 278 13.54 -11.23 -11.27
N GLU A 279 14.40 -11.69 -12.18
CA GLU A 279 14.27 -12.96 -12.89
C GLU A 279 14.38 -14.18 -11.97
N ARG A 280 15.22 -14.13 -10.93
CA ARG A 280 15.36 -15.24 -9.98
C ARG A 280 14.07 -15.49 -9.22
N LEU A 281 13.46 -14.42 -8.68
CA LEU A 281 12.20 -14.52 -7.96
C LEU A 281 11.07 -14.97 -8.89
N ARG A 282 11.06 -14.46 -10.15
CA ARG A 282 10.06 -14.85 -11.17
C ARG A 282 10.10 -16.33 -11.52
N ALA A 283 11.29 -16.94 -11.50
CA ALA A 283 11.47 -18.36 -11.82
C ALA A 283 11.10 -19.32 -10.70
N MET A 284 10.89 -18.82 -9.47
CA MET A 284 10.58 -19.66 -8.29
C MET A 284 9.14 -20.18 -8.34
N LYS A 285 8.96 -21.50 -8.18
CA LYS A 285 7.65 -22.15 -8.22
C LYS A 285 6.88 -22.09 -6.89
N ASN A 286 7.59 -21.77 -5.80
CA ASN A 286 7.04 -21.63 -4.46
C ASN A 286 6.68 -20.19 -4.09
N VAL A 287 6.52 -19.32 -5.10
CA VAL A 287 6.17 -17.90 -4.92
C VAL A 287 4.95 -17.56 -5.76
N PHE A 288 4.00 -16.84 -5.18
CA PHE A 288 2.94 -16.15 -5.90
C PHE A 288 3.27 -14.67 -6.01
N LEU A 289 3.17 -14.13 -7.23
CA LEU A 289 3.50 -12.74 -7.55
C LEU A 289 2.27 -12.06 -8.15
N THR A 290 1.94 -10.86 -7.66
CA THR A 290 0.89 -10.02 -8.24
C THR A 290 1.41 -8.58 -8.44
N PRO A 291 0.88 -7.83 -9.44
CA PRO A 291 1.48 -6.58 -9.89
C PRO A 291 0.95 -5.38 -9.09
N HIS A 292 1.19 -5.33 -7.77
CA HIS A 292 0.73 -4.29 -6.86
C HIS A 292 -0.80 -4.06 -6.97
N SER A 293 -1.54 -5.17 -7.02
CA SER A 293 -2.99 -5.20 -7.26
C SER A 293 -3.82 -5.58 -6.03
N ALA A 294 -3.18 -5.81 -4.88
CA ALA A 294 -3.88 -6.21 -3.66
C ALA A 294 -4.96 -5.22 -3.21
N PHE A 295 -4.82 -3.94 -3.57
CA PHE A 295 -5.79 -2.89 -3.26
C PHE A 295 -7.02 -2.89 -4.17
N TYR A 296 -6.99 -3.59 -5.31
CA TYR A 296 -7.93 -3.43 -6.39
C TYR A 296 -9.15 -4.35 -6.26
N SER A 297 -10.32 -3.74 -6.23
CA SER A 297 -11.59 -4.28 -6.68
C SER A 297 -12.28 -3.22 -7.54
N ARG A 298 -13.29 -3.59 -8.31
CA ARG A 298 -14.05 -2.60 -9.10
C ARG A 298 -14.67 -1.55 -8.20
N GLU A 299 -15.29 -1.99 -7.12
CA GLU A 299 -15.94 -1.16 -6.11
C GLU A 299 -14.93 -0.31 -5.33
N GLY A 300 -13.83 -0.93 -4.86
CA GLY A 300 -12.76 -0.26 -4.14
C GLY A 300 -12.07 0.82 -4.98
N PHE A 301 -11.88 0.58 -6.28
CA PHE A 301 -11.29 1.57 -7.17
C PHE A 301 -12.22 2.77 -7.42
N VAL A 302 -13.52 2.55 -7.59
CA VAL A 302 -14.50 3.63 -7.67
C VAL A 302 -14.56 4.41 -6.36
N GLU A 303 -14.53 3.73 -5.23
CA GLU A 303 -14.51 4.37 -3.91
C GLU A 303 -13.25 5.23 -3.70
N LEU A 304 -12.09 4.71 -4.09
CA LEU A 304 -10.82 5.44 -4.07
C LEU A 304 -10.92 6.75 -4.86
N ARG A 305 -11.34 6.67 -6.12
CA ARG A 305 -11.50 7.82 -7.01
C ARG A 305 -12.45 8.85 -6.43
N ARG A 306 -13.63 8.41 -5.97
CA ARG A 306 -14.62 9.27 -5.35
C ARG A 306 -14.10 9.98 -4.10
N LYS A 307 -13.49 9.25 -3.14
CA LYS A 307 -12.90 9.81 -1.92
C LYS A 307 -11.77 10.79 -2.24
N THR A 308 -10.97 10.50 -3.25
CA THR A 308 -9.90 11.38 -3.73
C THR A 308 -10.48 12.68 -4.29
N ALA A 309 -11.53 12.59 -5.11
CA ALA A 309 -12.22 13.75 -5.67
C ALA A 309 -12.90 14.59 -4.58
N GLU A 310 -13.55 13.95 -3.59
CA GLU A 310 -14.14 14.61 -2.42
C GLU A 310 -13.09 15.39 -1.62
N GLU A 311 -11.91 14.83 -1.43
CA GLU A 311 -10.83 15.49 -0.71
C GLU A 311 -10.27 16.69 -1.51
N ALA A 312 -10.07 16.52 -2.83
CA ALA A 312 -9.67 17.60 -3.71
C ALA A 312 -10.73 18.72 -3.72
N CYS A 313 -12.02 18.39 -3.77
CA CYS A 313 -13.13 19.34 -3.72
C CYS A 313 -13.13 20.16 -2.43
N ARG A 314 -12.90 19.52 -1.27
CA ARG A 314 -12.77 20.24 0.02
C ARG A 314 -11.69 21.33 -0.05
N ILE A 315 -10.52 20.98 -0.60
CA ILE A 315 -9.39 21.91 -0.73
C ILE A 315 -9.73 23.04 -1.70
N VAL A 316 -10.35 22.72 -2.83
CA VAL A 316 -10.84 23.69 -3.81
C VAL A 316 -11.82 24.70 -3.17
N LEU A 317 -12.69 24.22 -2.28
CA LEU A 317 -13.65 25.04 -1.54
C LEU A 317 -13.05 25.77 -0.32
N GLY A 318 -11.74 25.66 -0.08
CA GLY A 318 -11.07 26.29 1.04
C GLY A 318 -11.35 25.62 2.40
N GLN A 319 -11.84 24.37 2.38
CA GLN A 319 -12.05 23.57 3.58
C GLN A 319 -10.76 22.82 3.96
N PRO A 320 -10.52 22.53 5.24
CA PRO A 320 -9.36 21.77 5.67
C PRO A 320 -9.47 20.31 5.20
N PRO A 321 -8.35 19.71 4.73
CA PRO A 321 -8.32 18.29 4.38
C PRO A 321 -8.57 17.38 5.59
N ARG A 322 -9.09 16.15 5.33
CA ARG A 322 -9.40 15.15 6.37
C ARG A 322 -8.19 14.36 6.81
N ASN A 323 -7.32 14.00 5.87
CA ASN A 323 -6.22 13.05 6.08
C ASN A 323 -4.85 13.64 5.65
N PRO A 324 -4.42 14.79 6.21
CA PRO A 324 -3.11 15.34 5.91
C PRO A 324 -2.02 14.45 6.50
N VAL A 325 -0.95 14.17 5.72
CA VAL A 325 0.13 13.27 6.13
C VAL A 325 1.46 14.01 6.37
N ASN A 326 1.54 15.31 6.09
CA ASN A 326 2.77 16.09 6.22
C ASN A 326 2.68 17.29 7.16
N LEU A 327 1.78 17.25 8.13
CA LEU A 327 1.56 18.36 9.09
C LEU A 327 2.83 18.78 9.83
N GLY A 328 3.70 17.82 10.16
CA GLY A 328 4.96 18.09 10.87
C GLY A 328 5.99 18.89 10.07
N TYR A 329 5.82 18.97 8.74
CA TYR A 329 6.71 19.71 7.83
C TYR A 329 6.11 21.02 7.31
N LEU A 330 4.83 21.30 7.64
CA LEU A 330 4.12 22.45 7.06
C LEU A 330 4.65 23.79 7.60
N VAL A 331 5.07 24.63 6.68
CA VAL A 331 5.44 26.03 6.93
C VAL A 331 4.46 26.89 6.14
N GLU A 332 3.65 27.72 6.83
CA GLU A 332 2.67 28.61 6.20
C GLU A 332 1.78 27.92 5.15
N PRO A 333 0.86 27.02 5.57
CA PRO A 333 0.09 26.23 4.64
C PRO A 333 -0.77 27.07 3.70
N ARG A 334 -0.75 26.76 2.42
CA ARG A 334 -1.50 27.46 1.34
C ARG A 334 -3.00 27.14 1.33
N THR A 335 -3.44 26.22 2.21
CA THR A 335 -4.84 25.89 2.44
C THR A 335 -5.08 25.71 3.93
N PRO A 336 -6.27 25.98 4.47
CA PRO A 336 -6.57 25.73 5.87
C PRO A 336 -6.25 24.29 6.27
N VAL A 337 -5.66 24.09 7.44
CA VAL A 337 -5.42 22.77 8.03
C VAL A 337 -6.01 22.71 9.44
N THR A 338 -6.62 21.59 9.79
CA THR A 338 -7.03 21.32 11.16
C THR A 338 -5.86 20.63 11.87
N GLN A 339 -5.40 21.23 12.96
CA GLN A 339 -4.41 20.55 13.80
C GLN A 339 -5.02 19.27 14.35
N PRO A 340 -4.28 18.14 14.38
CA PRO A 340 -4.79 16.94 15.01
C PRO A 340 -5.12 17.25 16.47
N ARG A 341 -6.33 16.85 16.91
CA ARG A 341 -6.66 16.88 18.34
C ARG A 341 -5.60 16.06 19.05
N ALA A 342 -4.97 16.62 20.08
CA ALA A 342 -4.07 15.88 20.94
C ALA A 342 -4.78 14.57 21.33
N ARG A 343 -4.14 13.44 21.02
CA ARG A 343 -4.67 12.13 21.45
C ARG A 343 -4.64 12.12 22.98
N VAL A 344 -5.81 12.15 23.60
CA VAL A 344 -6.00 11.91 25.04
C VAL A 344 -5.74 10.44 25.31
#